data_8b8b8bc58475fdd645b67a8818619670
#
_entry.id   8b8b8bc58475fdd645b67a8818619670
#
_cell.length_a   1.000
_cell.length_b   1.000
_cell.length_c   1.000
_cell.angle_alpha   90.00
_cell.angle_beta   90.00
_cell.angle_gamma   90.00
#
_symmetry.space_group_name_H-M   'P 1'
#
loop_
_entity.id
_entity.type
_entity.pdbx_description
1 polymer ?
#
loop_
_entity_poly.entity_id
_entity_poly.type
_entity_poly.pdbx_seq_one_letter_code
_entity_poly.pdbx_strand_id
1 'polypeptide(L)'
;MAKLISADLTNNKLCILEYTTDFGQMLSVNEDAFDAKIVSHTYTNIGKLIFDKPITKIGDSAFEFCINLTSVTIPDSVTTIGANAFEYCESLTSVTIPDSV
;
A
#
# COMPACT_ATOMS: atom_id res chain seq x y z
N MET A 1 14.07 -23.73 8.43
CA MET A 1 13.74 -23.22 8.58
C MET A 1 13.73 -21.91 8.25
N ALA A 2 14.38 -21.22 8.57
CA ALA A 2 14.31 -19.82 8.34
C ALA A 2 14.32 -19.41 6.91
N LYS A 3 14.83 -20.25 6.07
CA LYS A 3 14.87 -19.88 4.72
C LYS A 3 13.58 -19.64 4.08
N LEU A 4 12.53 -20.03 4.69
CA LEU A 4 11.22 -19.80 4.11
C LEU A 4 10.75 -18.39 4.25
N ILE A 5 11.50 -17.55 4.94
CA ILE A 5 11.06 -16.21 5.20
C ILE A 5 10.72 -15.44 3.95
N SER A 6 11.52 -15.55 2.90
CA SER A 6 11.25 -14.76 1.72
C SER A 6 9.95 -15.18 1.04
N ALA A 7 9.58 -16.45 1.14
CA ALA A 7 8.33 -16.89 0.56
C ALA A 7 7.15 -16.42 1.37
N ASP A 8 7.36 -16.12 2.63
CA ASP A 8 6.26 -15.71 3.49
C ASP A 8 5.83 -14.27 3.27
N LEU A 9 6.55 -13.48 2.50
CA LEU A 9 6.15 -12.11 2.23
C LEU A 9 4.77 -12.04 1.60
N THR A 10 4.41 -13.00 0.77
CA THR A 10 3.11 -12.99 0.12
C THR A 10 1.97 -13.28 1.07
N ASN A 11 2.27 -13.83 2.26
CA ASN A 11 1.27 -14.14 3.27
C ASN A 11 1.39 -13.26 4.50
N ASN A 12 2.40 -12.39 4.55
CA ASN A 12 2.60 -11.54 5.71
C ASN A 12 1.85 -10.23 5.53
N LYS A 13 0.74 -10.09 6.22
CA LYS A 13 -0.11 -8.92 6.09
C LYS A 13 0.60 -7.61 6.40
N LEU A 14 1.66 -7.65 7.20
CA LEU A 14 2.40 -6.43 7.52
C LEU A 14 3.26 -5.96 6.36
N CYS A 15 3.50 -6.84 5.39
CA CYS A 15 4.28 -6.52 4.20
C CYS A 15 3.40 -6.22 2.98
N ILE A 16 2.07 -6.20 3.14
CA ILE A 16 1.16 -6.07 2.02
C ILE A 16 0.23 -4.88 2.21
N LEU A 17 0.21 -3.98 1.22
CA LEU A 17 -0.79 -2.93 1.15
C LEU A 17 -1.73 -3.28 0.00
N GLU A 18 -3.04 -3.32 0.28
CA GLU A 18 -4.05 -3.66 -0.72
C GLU A 18 -4.85 -2.43 -1.10
N TYR A 19 -5.28 -2.38 -2.36
CA TYR A 19 -6.08 -1.27 -2.84
C TYR A 19 -7.02 -1.72 -3.95
N THR A 20 -8.05 -0.91 -4.23
CA THR A 20 -8.90 -1.12 -5.40
C THR A 20 -8.99 0.17 -6.18
N THR A 21 -9.29 0.04 -7.47
CA THR A 21 -9.43 1.20 -8.35
C THR A 21 -10.68 1.06 -9.21
N ASP A 22 -11.11 2.17 -9.78
CA ASP A 22 -12.13 2.16 -10.82
C ASP A 22 -11.56 1.40 -12.01
N PHE A 23 -12.38 0.56 -12.62
CA PHE A 23 -12.01 -0.16 -13.84
C PHE A 23 -10.84 -1.14 -13.67
N GLY A 24 -10.48 -1.46 -12.43
CA GLY A 24 -9.45 -2.47 -12.17
C GLY A 24 -8.06 -2.11 -12.65
N GLN A 25 -7.71 -0.83 -12.66
CA GLN A 25 -6.41 -0.40 -13.15
C GLN A 25 -5.35 -0.45 -12.05
N MET A 26 -4.15 -0.91 -12.41
CA MET A 26 -3.02 -0.87 -11.51
C MET A 26 -2.55 0.58 -11.37
N LEU A 27 -2.26 0.98 -10.12
CA LEU A 27 -1.77 2.33 -9.86
C LEU A 27 -0.29 2.46 -10.19
N SER A 28 0.10 3.71 -10.46
CA SER A 28 1.50 4.09 -10.49
C SER A 28 1.78 4.83 -9.19
N VAL A 29 2.55 4.23 -8.30
CA VAL A 29 2.78 4.81 -6.97
C VAL A 29 4.17 5.40 -6.85
N ASN A 30 4.33 6.31 -5.90
CA ASN A 30 5.64 6.90 -5.61
C ASN A 30 6.39 5.95 -4.68
N GLU A 31 7.29 5.16 -5.25
CA GLU A 31 8.00 4.14 -4.47
C GLU A 31 8.86 4.73 -3.37
N ASP A 32 9.33 5.96 -3.55
CA ASP A 32 10.18 6.60 -2.55
C ASP A 32 9.41 7.02 -1.31
N ALA A 33 8.08 6.95 -1.35
CA ALA A 33 7.26 7.34 -0.21
C ALA A 33 7.16 6.26 0.86
N PHE A 34 7.71 5.08 0.61
CA PHE A 34 7.65 3.96 1.56
C PHE A 34 9.04 3.66 2.10
N ASP A 35 9.09 3.18 3.34
CA ASP A 35 10.36 2.85 4.00
C ASP A 35 10.75 1.39 3.83
N ALA A 36 10.25 0.74 2.80
CA ALA A 36 10.65 -0.59 2.38
C ALA A 36 10.55 -0.67 0.87
N LYS A 37 11.26 -1.63 0.31
CA LYS A 37 11.30 -1.79 -1.14
C LYS A 37 10.11 -2.59 -1.62
N ILE A 38 9.48 -2.16 -2.70
CA ILE A 38 8.41 -2.91 -3.35
C ILE A 38 9.04 -4.05 -4.12
N VAL A 39 8.67 -5.27 -3.78
CA VAL A 39 9.19 -6.47 -4.47
C VAL A 39 8.17 -7.07 -5.42
N SER A 40 6.90 -6.67 -5.30
CA SER A 40 5.85 -7.14 -6.21
C SER A 40 4.71 -6.14 -6.23
N HIS A 41 4.15 -5.91 -7.40
CA HIS A 41 2.99 -5.05 -7.55
C HIS A 41 2.10 -5.70 -8.61
N THR A 42 0.96 -6.20 -8.18
CA THR A 42 0.03 -6.92 -9.07
C THR A 42 -1.37 -6.36 -8.90
N TYR A 43 -2.21 -6.58 -9.90
CA TYR A 43 -3.63 -6.28 -9.82
C TYR A 43 -4.40 -7.40 -10.53
N THR A 44 -5.18 -8.14 -9.74
CA THR A 44 -6.09 -9.15 -10.30
C THR A 44 -7.52 -8.70 -10.03
N ASN A 45 -8.07 -8.99 -8.86
CA ASN A 45 -9.33 -8.40 -8.41
C ASN A 45 -9.06 -7.22 -7.48
N ILE A 46 -7.88 -7.23 -6.86
CA ILE A 46 -7.42 -6.14 -6.02
C ILE A 46 -5.96 -5.90 -6.35
N GLY A 47 -5.48 -4.70 -6.04
CA GLY A 47 -4.08 -4.37 -6.17
C GLY A 47 -3.32 -4.77 -4.91
N LYS A 48 -2.14 -5.30 -5.07
CA LYS A 48 -1.27 -5.64 -3.94
C LYS A 48 0.11 -5.10 -4.18
N LEU A 49 0.57 -4.28 -3.23
CA LEU A 49 1.96 -3.87 -3.14
C LEU A 49 2.59 -4.73 -2.06
N ILE A 50 3.58 -5.53 -2.44
CA ILE A 50 4.28 -6.40 -1.50
C ILE A 50 5.67 -5.84 -1.30
N PHE A 51 6.03 -5.62 -0.03
CA PHE A 51 7.30 -5.01 0.35
C PHE A 51 8.26 -6.06 0.88
N ASP A 52 9.56 -5.79 0.86
CA ASP A 52 10.58 -6.72 1.34
C ASP A 52 10.62 -6.80 2.87
N LYS A 53 9.90 -5.93 3.56
CA LYS A 53 9.74 -5.97 5.01
C LYS A 53 8.50 -5.15 5.36
N PRO A 54 7.98 -5.25 6.60
CA PRO A 54 6.83 -4.43 6.99
C PRO A 54 7.15 -2.95 6.86
N ILE A 55 6.24 -2.20 6.22
CA ILE A 55 6.41 -0.75 6.15
C ILE A 55 5.91 -0.13 7.44
N THR A 56 6.51 0.98 7.84
CA THR A 56 6.05 1.73 9.00
C THR A 56 5.52 3.10 8.62
N LYS A 57 5.72 3.48 7.36
CA LYS A 57 5.37 4.83 6.91
C LYS A 57 4.76 4.80 5.52
N ILE A 58 3.70 5.58 5.34
CA ILE A 58 3.23 5.99 4.03
C ILE A 58 3.62 7.46 3.94
N GLY A 59 4.62 7.75 3.11
CA GLY A 59 5.23 9.08 3.08
C GLY A 59 4.42 10.11 2.33
N ASP A 60 4.97 11.30 2.25
CA ASP A 60 4.31 12.43 1.63
C ASP A 60 3.98 12.11 0.17
N SER A 61 2.78 12.42 -0.24
CA SER A 61 2.32 12.32 -1.63
C SER A 61 2.36 10.91 -2.20
N ALA A 62 2.36 9.88 -1.34
CA ALA A 62 2.48 8.49 -1.78
C ALA A 62 1.45 8.11 -2.83
N PHE A 63 0.20 8.53 -2.64
CA PHE A 63 -0.91 8.25 -3.56
C PHE A 63 -1.53 9.53 -4.09
N GLU A 64 -0.80 10.62 -4.06
CA GLU A 64 -1.32 11.89 -4.53
C GLU A 64 -1.73 11.79 -6.00
N PHE A 65 -2.87 12.36 -6.33
CA PHE A 65 -3.44 12.35 -7.68
C PHE A 65 -3.82 10.96 -8.21
N CYS A 66 -3.97 9.97 -7.33
CA CYS A 66 -4.48 8.67 -7.76
C CYS A 66 -6.00 8.77 -7.90
N ILE A 67 -6.45 9.40 -8.97
CA ILE A 67 -7.87 9.74 -9.14
C ILE A 67 -8.77 8.53 -9.30
N ASN A 68 -8.21 7.39 -9.68
CA ASN A 68 -8.98 6.15 -9.84
C ASN A 68 -8.96 5.26 -8.60
N LEU A 69 -8.23 5.64 -7.57
CA LEU A 69 -8.12 4.84 -6.34
C LEU A 69 -9.44 4.91 -5.58
N THR A 70 -10.05 3.76 -5.28
CA THR A 70 -11.33 3.71 -4.60
C THR A 70 -11.23 3.23 -3.16
N SER A 71 -10.29 2.37 -2.82
CA SER A 71 -10.09 1.93 -1.45
C SER A 71 -8.64 1.54 -1.20
N VAL A 72 -8.24 1.63 0.06
CA VAL A 72 -6.89 1.24 0.52
C VAL A 72 -7.03 0.56 1.86
N THR A 73 -6.33 -0.56 2.02
CA THR A 73 -6.17 -1.23 3.31
C THR A 73 -4.71 -1.10 3.72
N ILE A 74 -4.48 -0.35 4.77
CA ILE A 74 -3.14 -0.03 5.25
C ILE A 74 -2.73 -1.09 6.26
N PRO A 75 -1.52 -1.68 6.11
CA PRO A 75 -1.10 -2.72 7.04
C PRO A 75 -0.87 -2.19 8.45
N ASP A 76 -1.04 -3.08 9.44
CA ASP A 76 -0.99 -2.69 10.86
C ASP A 76 0.39 -2.24 11.33
N SER A 77 1.42 -2.44 10.54
CA SER A 77 2.77 -1.98 10.88
C SER A 77 2.94 -0.47 10.67
N VAL A 78 2.04 0.18 9.94
CA VAL A 78 2.18 1.60 9.62
C VAL A 78 1.84 2.44 10.83
N THR A 79 2.74 3.37 11.17
CA THR A 79 2.55 4.27 12.30
C THR A 79 2.39 5.72 11.87
N THR A 80 2.76 6.05 10.62
CA THR A 80 2.76 7.42 10.13
C THR A 80 2.22 7.49 8.73
N ILE A 81 1.37 8.47 8.46
CA ILE A 81 0.89 8.79 7.12
C ILE A 81 1.25 10.25 6.86
N GLY A 82 1.99 10.49 5.80
CA GLY A 82 2.54 11.81 5.51
C GLY A 82 1.56 12.79 4.90
N ALA A 83 2.03 14.00 4.71
CA ALA A 83 1.24 15.07 4.14
C ALA A 83 0.88 14.75 2.69
N ASN A 84 -0.35 15.05 2.32
CA ASN A 84 -0.84 14.88 0.95
C ASN A 84 -0.77 13.45 0.44
N ALA A 85 -0.65 12.46 1.35
CA ALA A 85 -0.50 11.07 0.94
C ALA A 85 -1.65 10.61 0.05
N PHE A 86 -2.86 11.11 0.30
CA PHE A 86 -4.05 10.77 -0.49
C PHE A 86 -4.71 12.00 -1.11
N GLU A 87 -3.95 13.06 -1.30
CA GLU A 87 -4.52 14.29 -1.86
C GLU A 87 -4.95 14.08 -3.30
N TYR A 88 -6.10 14.63 -3.64
CA TYR A 88 -6.69 14.51 -4.97
C TYR A 88 -7.03 13.08 -5.39
N CYS A 89 -7.25 12.20 -4.43
CA CYS A 89 -7.79 10.87 -4.70
C CYS A 89 -9.31 11.00 -4.77
N GLU A 90 -9.81 11.49 -5.88
CA GLU A 90 -11.21 11.92 -6.00
C GLU A 90 -12.22 10.79 -5.93
N SER A 91 -11.82 9.58 -6.25
CA SER A 91 -12.70 8.42 -6.21
C SER A 91 -12.62 7.64 -4.90
N LEU A 92 -11.77 8.08 -3.98
CA LEU A 92 -11.51 7.33 -2.76
C LEU A 92 -12.72 7.41 -1.83
N THR A 93 -13.30 6.26 -1.49
CA THR A 93 -14.45 6.19 -0.62
C THR A 93 -14.18 5.43 0.67
N SER A 94 -13.09 4.67 0.73
CA SER A 94 -12.82 3.84 1.90
C SER A 94 -11.33 3.71 2.14
N VAL A 95 -10.91 4.01 3.36
CA VAL A 95 -9.53 3.79 3.80
C VAL A 95 -9.59 3.10 5.14
N THR A 96 -8.98 1.92 5.24
CA THR A 96 -8.88 1.22 6.51
C THR A 96 -7.56 1.62 7.14
N ILE A 97 -7.62 2.44 8.17
CA ILE A 97 -6.45 2.96 8.86
C ILE A 97 -6.28 2.18 10.16
N PRO A 98 -5.13 1.52 10.35
CA PRO A 98 -4.92 0.72 11.56
C PRO A 98 -4.77 1.59 12.79
N ASP A 99 -5.01 1.00 13.95
CA ASP A 99 -4.88 1.70 15.22
C ASP A 99 -3.43 2.12 15.49
N SER A 100 -2.47 1.52 14.80
CA SER A 100 -1.06 1.85 14.99
C SER A 100 -0.68 3.25 14.50
N VAL A 101 -1.50 3.84 13.64
CA VAL A 101 -1.21 5.18 13.10
C VAL A 101 -1.48 6.25 14.16
#